data_375270f34c5ef488eff0617bc435193c
#
_entry.id   375270f34c5ef488eff0617bc435193c
#
_cell.length_a   1.000
_cell.length_b   1.000
_cell.length_c   1.000
_cell.angle_alpha   90.00
_cell.angle_beta   90.00
_cell.angle_gamma   90.00
#
_symmetry.space_group_name_H-M   'P 1'
#
loop_
_entity.id
_entity.type
_entity.pdbx_description
1 polymer ?
#
loop_
_entity_poly.entity_id
_entity_poly.type
_entity_poly.pdbx_seq_one_letter_code
_entity_poly.pdbx_strand_id
1 'polypeptide(L)'
;MSTNGETKSTSPPFQCFTEMPASTLPRHGGSIALAEKVFGVPTEGWLDLSTGINPDSYPFSEVPNELWQKLPDTTLTDACIDIAAKYFGCNSRDYIVPGPGTQALIQWLPWLRSPSKTGIIGPTYTGHASAWQAAGHEVIEITDLPNWGDFATVIVTNPNNPDGKQFKAEDLASLSERQAYGGGFLVVDESFIDASPTNSVSGITGNKGLIVLRSFGKFFGLAGLRLGFALADIETAEILRNALGPWPVSGPALEIGKQAMADLSWQKNMRISLKKRSKKMTELLDLHNFEILGGTSLFLLGGHPNAHSLYRHLAKSGVLTRAFEDQPDRLRFGIPRDENDFIRTERALSQFEREN
;
A
#
# COMPACT_ATOMS: atom_id res chain seq x y z
N MET A 1 -41.04 25.45 42.17
CA MET A 1 -41.06 25.01 40.78
C MET A 1 -39.63 24.63 40.43
N SER A 2 -39.34 23.33 40.46
CA SER A 2 -38.03 22.77 40.23
C SER A 2 -37.89 22.49 38.72
N THR A 3 -36.87 23.03 38.13
CA THR A 3 -36.47 22.70 36.74
C THR A 3 -35.36 21.65 36.78
N ASN A 4 -35.72 20.43 36.40
CA ASN A 4 -34.76 19.34 36.17
C ASN A 4 -33.95 19.64 34.92
N GLY A 5 -32.65 19.85 35.08
CA GLY A 5 -31.65 19.88 34.01
C GLY A 5 -31.20 18.45 33.70
N GLU A 6 -31.67 17.89 32.59
CA GLU A 6 -31.12 16.65 32.05
C GLU A 6 -29.69 16.86 31.50
N THR A 7 -28.70 16.32 32.20
CA THR A 7 -27.36 16.19 31.70
C THR A 7 -27.31 15.09 30.65
N LYS A 8 -27.20 15.47 29.37
CA LYS A 8 -26.90 14.54 28.30
C LYS A 8 -25.51 13.95 28.54
N SER A 9 -25.48 12.69 28.92
CA SER A 9 -24.27 11.86 28.94
C SER A 9 -23.74 11.72 27.50
N THR A 10 -22.65 12.41 27.18
CA THR A 10 -21.87 12.18 25.97
C THR A 10 -21.03 10.94 26.21
N SER A 11 -21.43 9.79 25.65
CA SER A 11 -20.59 8.60 25.59
C SER A 11 -19.29 8.91 24.87
N PRO A 12 -18.13 8.36 25.31
CA PRO A 12 -16.87 8.59 24.65
C PRO A 12 -16.88 7.98 23.23
N PRO A 13 -16.14 8.59 22.27
CA PRO A 13 -16.17 8.21 20.86
C PRO A 13 -15.50 6.87 20.55
N PHE A 14 -15.01 6.13 21.54
CA PHE A 14 -14.43 4.80 21.37
C PHE A 14 -15.40 3.74 21.90
N GLN A 15 -16.25 3.23 21.03
CA GLN A 15 -16.90 1.95 21.29
C GLN A 15 -15.84 0.86 21.31
N CYS A 16 -15.74 0.15 22.43
CA CYS A 16 -14.95 -1.07 22.55
C CYS A 16 -15.36 -2.02 21.42
N PHE A 17 -14.40 -2.43 20.59
CA PHE A 17 -14.65 -3.38 19.51
C PHE A 17 -15.14 -4.67 20.13
N THR A 18 -16.43 -4.94 20.04
CA THR A 18 -16.99 -6.28 20.28
C THR A 18 -16.29 -7.24 19.31
N GLU A 19 -15.82 -8.35 19.84
CA GLU A 19 -15.13 -9.41 19.10
C GLU A 19 -15.92 -9.75 17.84
N MET A 20 -15.41 -9.37 16.68
CA MET A 20 -15.92 -9.85 15.41
C MET A 20 -15.65 -11.36 15.33
N PRO A 21 -16.58 -12.17 14.81
CA PRO A 21 -16.32 -13.58 14.60
C PRO A 21 -15.04 -13.71 13.77
N ALA A 22 -14.10 -14.50 14.25
CA ALA A 22 -12.80 -14.67 13.63
C ALA A 22 -13.01 -15.26 12.22
N SER A 23 -12.97 -14.41 11.20
CA SER A 23 -12.83 -14.85 9.82
C SER A 23 -11.58 -15.71 9.74
N THR A 24 -11.70 -16.90 9.16
CA THR A 24 -10.54 -17.80 8.97
C THR A 24 -9.53 -17.27 7.97
N LEU A 25 -9.85 -16.15 7.30
CA LEU A 25 -9.00 -15.48 6.33
C LEU A 25 -8.38 -14.22 6.96
N PRO A 26 -7.07 -14.01 6.84
CA PRO A 26 -6.43 -12.79 7.35
C PRO A 26 -6.90 -11.57 6.56
N ARG A 27 -7.20 -10.47 7.24
CA ARG A 27 -7.60 -9.20 6.61
C ARG A 27 -6.50 -8.59 5.72
N HIS A 28 -5.22 -8.89 6.02
CA HIS A 28 -4.05 -8.39 5.29
C HIS A 28 -3.06 -9.53 5.05
N GLY A 29 -2.24 -9.41 4.00
CA GLY A 29 -1.09 -10.31 3.80
C GLY A 29 -0.01 -10.11 4.86
N GLY A 30 0.97 -11.04 4.92
CA GLY A 30 2.11 -10.97 5.85
C GLY A 30 1.82 -11.45 7.27
N SER A 31 0.65 -12.04 7.53
CA SER A 31 0.27 -12.54 8.85
C SER A 31 0.74 -13.99 9.09
N ILE A 32 2.06 -14.22 9.07
CA ILE A 32 2.65 -15.55 9.26
C ILE A 32 2.24 -16.16 10.61
N ALA A 33 2.29 -15.41 11.70
CA ALA A 33 1.89 -15.90 13.02
C ALA A 33 0.41 -16.36 13.08
N LEU A 34 -0.48 -15.72 12.34
CA LEU A 34 -1.86 -16.19 12.21
C LEU A 34 -1.93 -17.46 11.36
N ALA A 35 -1.17 -17.52 10.26
CA ALA A 35 -1.10 -18.72 9.43
C ALA A 35 -0.56 -19.93 10.22
N GLU A 36 0.47 -19.74 11.03
CA GLU A 36 1.00 -20.79 11.95
C GLU A 36 -0.07 -21.28 12.95
N LYS A 37 -0.82 -20.35 13.50
CA LYS A 37 -1.92 -20.69 14.44
C LYS A 37 -3.01 -21.53 13.77
N VAL A 38 -3.31 -21.27 12.49
CA VAL A 38 -4.42 -21.93 11.77
C VAL A 38 -3.97 -23.21 11.06
N PHE A 39 -2.78 -23.23 10.47
CA PHE A 39 -2.29 -24.32 9.61
C PHE A 39 -1.12 -25.09 10.18
N GLY A 40 -0.54 -24.65 11.32
CA GLY A 40 0.70 -25.20 11.87
C GLY A 40 1.95 -24.60 11.24
N VAL A 41 3.12 -25.08 11.69
CA VAL A 41 4.43 -24.66 11.16
C VAL A 41 4.87 -25.65 10.08
N PRO A 42 5.00 -25.22 8.81
CA PRO A 42 5.45 -26.12 7.74
C PRO A 42 6.89 -26.57 7.94
N THR A 43 7.23 -27.82 7.57
CA THR A 43 8.57 -28.38 7.73
C THR A 43 9.65 -27.58 6.98
N GLU A 44 9.32 -27.04 5.79
CA GLU A 44 10.23 -26.21 4.99
C GLU A 44 10.12 -24.71 5.34
N GLY A 45 9.42 -24.35 6.43
CA GLY A 45 9.08 -22.96 6.75
C GLY A 45 8.06 -22.34 5.80
N TRP A 46 7.68 -21.09 6.04
CA TRP A 46 6.73 -20.37 5.21
C TRP A 46 7.38 -19.70 4.02
N LEU A 47 6.78 -19.88 2.83
CA LEU A 47 6.97 -19.04 1.66
C LEU A 47 5.81 -18.03 1.64
N ASP A 48 6.10 -16.77 1.99
CA ASP A 48 5.09 -15.70 2.03
C ASP A 48 4.90 -15.03 0.67
N LEU A 49 3.91 -15.48 -0.08
CA LEU A 49 3.42 -14.85 -1.30
C LEU A 49 2.11 -14.04 -1.07
N SER A 50 1.75 -13.76 0.19
CA SER A 50 0.51 -13.04 0.51
C SER A 50 0.63 -11.53 0.37
N THR A 51 1.85 -11.01 0.25
CA THR A 51 2.14 -9.58 0.14
C THR A 51 2.57 -9.20 -1.28
N GLY A 52 2.42 -7.91 -1.63
CA GLY A 52 3.02 -7.34 -2.84
C GLY A 52 4.36 -6.67 -2.52
N ILE A 53 5.20 -7.29 -1.69
CA ILE A 53 6.51 -6.77 -1.30
C ILE A 53 7.57 -7.47 -2.14
N ASN A 54 8.54 -6.71 -2.65
CA ASN A 54 9.69 -7.28 -3.34
C ASN A 54 10.43 -8.24 -2.41
N PRO A 55 10.59 -9.51 -2.81
CA PRO A 55 11.29 -10.50 -1.99
C PRO A 55 12.81 -10.27 -1.90
N ASP A 56 13.38 -9.43 -2.80
CA ASP A 56 14.78 -8.98 -2.72
C ASP A 56 14.82 -7.58 -2.13
N SER A 57 15.10 -7.49 -0.85
CA SER A 57 15.26 -6.22 -0.16
C SER A 57 16.50 -5.47 -0.69
N TYR A 58 16.39 -4.14 -0.73
CA TYR A 58 17.55 -3.29 -1.02
C TYR A 58 18.69 -3.56 -0.03
N PRO A 59 19.92 -3.84 -0.52
CA PRO A 59 21.06 -4.13 0.34
C PRO A 59 21.70 -2.82 0.82
N PHE A 60 21.15 -2.25 1.89
CA PHE A 60 21.71 -1.01 2.46
C PHE A 60 23.03 -1.25 3.18
N SER A 61 23.89 -0.22 3.17
CA SER A 61 25.14 -0.20 3.93
C SER A 61 24.90 -0.10 5.43
N GLU A 62 25.90 -0.40 6.23
CA GLU A 62 25.83 -0.26 7.69
C GLU A 62 25.35 1.14 8.08
N VAL A 63 24.36 1.18 8.96
CA VAL A 63 23.80 2.41 9.50
C VAL A 63 24.59 2.80 10.75
N PRO A 64 25.16 4.02 10.84
CA PRO A 64 25.91 4.47 12.00
C PRO A 64 25.11 4.31 13.31
N ASN A 65 25.74 3.78 14.35
CA ASN A 65 25.10 3.55 15.63
C ASN A 65 24.47 4.80 16.24
N GLU A 66 25.05 5.97 15.97
CA GLU A 66 24.51 7.24 16.47
C GLU A 66 23.11 7.55 15.92
N LEU A 67 22.75 7.08 14.73
CA LEU A 67 21.41 7.27 14.16
C LEU A 67 20.34 6.41 14.88
N TRP A 68 20.75 5.38 15.62
CA TRP A 68 19.87 4.59 16.47
C TRP A 68 19.67 5.23 17.85
N GLN A 69 20.65 6.02 18.31
CA GLN A 69 20.71 6.54 19.67
C GLN A 69 20.22 7.98 19.80
N LYS A 70 20.30 8.76 18.71
CA LYS A 70 19.92 10.18 18.69
C LYS A 70 18.61 10.39 17.96
N LEU A 71 17.89 11.41 18.33
CA LEU A 71 16.76 11.88 17.53
C LEU A 71 17.28 12.37 16.17
N PRO A 72 16.56 12.11 15.06
CA PRO A 72 16.98 12.58 13.74
C PRO A 72 16.99 14.12 13.72
N ASP A 73 18.11 14.67 13.28
CA ASP A 73 18.24 16.12 13.09
C ASP A 73 17.65 16.57 11.74
N THR A 74 17.56 17.88 11.59
CA THR A 74 17.05 18.47 10.35
C THR A 74 17.96 18.18 9.15
N THR A 75 19.28 18.09 9.35
CA THR A 75 20.26 17.84 8.28
C THR A 75 20.01 16.48 7.61
N LEU A 76 19.80 15.43 8.40
CA LEU A 76 19.52 14.09 7.90
C LEU A 76 18.15 14.04 7.21
N THR A 77 17.14 14.64 7.85
CA THR A 77 15.77 14.70 7.29
C THR A 77 15.78 15.43 5.95
N ASP A 78 16.43 16.59 5.89
CA ASP A 78 16.56 17.41 4.72
C ASP A 78 17.29 16.68 3.58
N ALA A 79 18.41 16.01 3.89
CA ALA A 79 19.13 15.20 2.91
C ALA A 79 18.29 14.06 2.32
N CYS A 80 17.46 13.41 3.16
CA CYS A 80 16.51 12.39 2.69
C CYS A 80 15.45 12.98 1.76
N ILE A 81 14.86 14.13 2.14
CA ILE A 81 13.86 14.84 1.35
C ILE A 81 14.45 15.31 0.00
N ASP A 82 15.67 15.82 -0.03
CA ASP A 82 16.33 16.26 -1.28
C ASP A 82 16.54 15.10 -2.26
N ILE A 83 16.90 13.93 -1.77
CA ILE A 83 17.01 12.72 -2.59
C ILE A 83 15.62 12.23 -3.01
N ALA A 84 14.64 12.24 -2.12
CA ALA A 84 13.27 11.87 -2.41
C ALA A 84 12.66 12.77 -3.50
N ALA A 85 12.91 14.09 -3.47
CA ALA A 85 12.45 15.02 -4.50
C ALA A 85 12.98 14.64 -5.89
N LYS A 86 14.27 14.33 -5.99
CA LYS A 86 14.89 13.88 -7.24
C LYS A 86 14.32 12.53 -7.69
N TYR A 87 14.19 11.60 -6.77
CA TYR A 87 13.69 10.24 -7.05
C TYR A 87 12.24 10.24 -7.52
N PHE A 88 11.37 11.05 -6.90
CA PHE A 88 9.97 11.17 -7.29
C PHE A 88 9.73 12.12 -8.47
N GLY A 89 10.75 12.86 -8.91
CA GLY A 89 10.63 13.86 -9.96
C GLY A 89 9.85 15.10 -9.52
N CYS A 90 9.85 15.44 -8.23
CA CYS A 90 9.17 16.62 -7.72
C CYS A 90 9.97 17.90 -7.99
N ASN A 91 9.27 18.98 -8.30
CA ASN A 91 9.89 20.28 -8.61
C ASN A 91 10.39 21.04 -7.36
N SER A 92 9.88 20.69 -6.17
CA SER A 92 10.33 21.26 -4.89
C SER A 92 10.36 20.20 -3.79
N ARG A 93 11.35 20.31 -2.90
CA ARG A 93 11.44 19.54 -1.66
C ARG A 93 10.31 19.87 -0.68
N ASP A 94 9.77 21.09 -0.75
CA ASP A 94 8.75 21.59 0.18
C ASP A 94 7.42 20.85 0.03
N TYR A 95 7.21 20.18 -1.10
CA TYR A 95 6.04 19.34 -1.35
C TYR A 95 6.10 17.97 -0.66
N ILE A 96 7.26 17.59 -0.09
CA ILE A 96 7.49 16.23 0.40
C ILE A 96 7.38 16.16 1.92
N VAL A 97 6.58 15.23 2.40
CA VAL A 97 6.37 14.95 3.82
C VAL A 97 6.72 13.50 4.10
N PRO A 98 7.87 13.22 4.75
CA PRO A 98 8.18 11.86 5.20
C PRO A 98 7.30 11.48 6.40
N GLY A 99 6.87 10.22 6.45
CA GLY A 99 6.04 9.69 7.53
C GLY A 99 6.42 8.26 7.90
N PRO A 100 5.96 7.75 9.06
CA PRO A 100 6.26 6.40 9.54
C PRO A 100 5.46 5.34 8.77
N GLY A 101 5.69 5.26 7.46
CA GLY A 101 4.95 4.50 6.48
C GLY A 101 3.70 5.21 5.98
N THR A 102 3.25 4.86 4.76
CA THR A 102 2.04 5.45 4.14
C THR A 102 0.79 5.26 4.99
N GLN A 103 0.71 4.20 5.80
CA GLN A 103 -0.47 3.98 6.66
C GLN A 103 -0.69 5.10 7.66
N ALA A 104 0.35 5.67 8.25
CA ALA A 104 0.21 6.82 9.14
C ALA A 104 -0.32 8.05 8.39
N LEU A 105 0.17 8.28 7.18
CA LEU A 105 -0.30 9.36 6.32
C LEU A 105 -1.78 9.15 5.93
N ILE A 106 -2.16 7.94 5.53
CA ILE A 106 -3.56 7.57 5.23
C ILE A 106 -4.50 7.91 6.40
N GLN A 107 -4.06 7.71 7.65
CA GLN A 107 -4.86 8.03 8.83
C GLN A 107 -5.05 9.54 9.06
N TRP A 108 -4.10 10.37 8.61
CA TRP A 108 -4.19 11.82 8.76
C TRP A 108 -4.93 12.52 7.62
N LEU A 109 -4.93 11.97 6.40
CA LEU A 109 -5.56 12.59 5.23
C LEU A 109 -7.03 12.98 5.45
N PRO A 110 -7.88 12.16 6.08
CA PRO A 110 -9.29 12.52 6.29
C PRO A 110 -9.48 13.78 7.13
N TRP A 111 -8.54 14.09 8.01
CA TRP A 111 -8.61 15.25 8.91
C TRP A 111 -8.21 16.59 8.26
N LEU A 112 -7.74 16.55 7.00
CA LEU A 112 -7.44 17.76 6.22
C LEU A 112 -8.70 18.58 5.86
N ARG A 113 -9.87 18.01 6.05
CA ARG A 113 -11.15 18.69 5.79
C ARG A 113 -12.27 18.15 6.67
N SER A 114 -13.34 18.94 6.77
CA SER A 114 -14.58 18.50 7.44
C SER A 114 -15.21 17.29 6.75
N PRO A 115 -15.97 16.45 7.48
CA PRO A 115 -16.69 15.31 6.92
C PRO A 115 -17.47 15.66 5.64
N SER A 116 -17.29 14.86 4.62
CA SER A 116 -17.84 15.11 3.28
C SER A 116 -17.94 13.81 2.48
N LYS A 117 -18.55 13.87 1.31
CA LYS A 117 -18.67 12.72 0.40
C LYS A 117 -17.32 12.41 -0.26
N THR A 118 -16.85 11.18 -0.10
CA THR A 118 -15.56 10.67 -0.57
C THR A 118 -15.78 9.49 -1.50
N GLY A 119 -15.32 9.58 -2.75
CA GLY A 119 -15.31 8.48 -3.71
C GLY A 119 -13.99 7.71 -3.64
N ILE A 120 -14.06 6.38 -3.56
CA ILE A 120 -12.88 5.51 -3.60
C ILE A 120 -13.00 4.57 -4.78
N ILE A 121 -12.00 4.60 -5.68
CA ILE A 121 -11.96 3.65 -6.79
C ILE A 121 -11.67 2.26 -6.24
N GLY A 122 -12.63 1.36 -6.37
CA GLY A 122 -12.59 0.01 -5.80
C GLY A 122 -12.90 -1.11 -6.79
N PRO A 123 -12.78 -2.36 -6.32
CA PRO A 123 -12.27 -2.73 -5.01
C PRO A 123 -10.79 -2.42 -4.84
N THR A 124 -10.39 -1.91 -3.67
CA THR A 124 -9.01 -1.49 -3.41
C THR A 124 -8.57 -1.78 -1.97
N TYR A 125 -7.43 -1.24 -1.55
CA TYR A 125 -6.93 -1.36 -0.19
C TYR A 125 -7.90 -0.75 0.83
N THR A 126 -8.45 -1.59 1.70
CA THR A 126 -9.50 -1.21 2.66
C THR A 126 -9.09 -0.16 3.69
N GLY A 127 -7.77 0.04 3.90
CA GLY A 127 -7.25 1.04 4.84
C GLY A 127 -7.68 2.47 4.51
N HIS A 128 -7.89 2.79 3.24
CA HIS A 128 -8.44 4.09 2.83
C HIS A 128 -9.88 4.26 3.32
N ALA A 129 -10.77 3.34 2.96
CA ALA A 129 -12.18 3.40 3.37
C ALA A 129 -12.31 3.48 4.89
N SER A 130 -11.59 2.61 5.62
CA SER A 130 -11.62 2.57 7.08
C SER A 130 -11.18 3.89 7.73
N ALA A 131 -10.12 4.54 7.21
CA ALA A 131 -9.62 5.80 7.75
C ALA A 131 -10.64 6.94 7.54
N TRP A 132 -11.20 7.03 6.32
CA TRP A 132 -12.15 8.08 5.98
C TRP A 132 -13.49 7.92 6.70
N GLN A 133 -13.99 6.69 6.82
CA GLN A 133 -15.19 6.37 7.62
C GLN A 133 -14.98 6.70 9.10
N ALA A 134 -13.82 6.35 9.67
CA ALA A 134 -13.51 6.65 11.07
C ALA A 134 -13.47 8.15 11.36
N ALA A 135 -13.12 8.99 10.39
CA ALA A 135 -13.15 10.44 10.48
C ALA A 135 -14.54 11.06 10.16
N GLY A 136 -15.57 10.23 9.93
CA GLY A 136 -16.96 10.68 9.74
C GLY A 136 -17.32 11.04 8.30
N HIS A 137 -16.46 10.73 7.31
CA HIS A 137 -16.80 10.96 5.89
C HIS A 137 -17.79 9.91 5.37
N GLU A 138 -18.65 10.32 4.44
CA GLU A 138 -19.49 9.41 3.66
C GLU A 138 -18.64 8.78 2.55
N VAL A 139 -18.27 7.50 2.71
CA VAL A 139 -17.42 6.78 1.77
C VAL A 139 -18.28 5.98 0.79
N ILE A 140 -18.05 6.21 -0.50
CA ILE A 140 -18.72 5.52 -1.60
C ILE A 140 -17.66 4.85 -2.48
N GLU A 141 -17.78 3.53 -2.66
CA GLU A 141 -16.97 2.82 -3.64
C GLU A 141 -17.51 3.08 -5.04
N ILE A 142 -16.61 3.42 -5.95
CA ILE A 142 -16.90 3.69 -7.37
C ILE A 142 -15.93 2.87 -8.23
N THR A 143 -16.32 2.55 -9.46
CA THR A 143 -15.56 1.65 -10.33
C THR A 143 -14.64 2.34 -11.33
N ASP A 144 -14.85 3.67 -11.53
CA ASP A 144 -14.10 4.46 -12.50
C ASP A 144 -13.95 5.91 -12.03
N LEU A 145 -13.15 6.71 -12.76
CA LEU A 145 -12.95 8.12 -12.46
C LEU A 145 -14.29 8.88 -12.56
N PRO A 146 -14.69 9.62 -11.50
CA PRO A 146 -15.98 10.30 -11.48
C PRO A 146 -15.99 11.56 -12.33
N ASN A 147 -17.20 12.04 -12.59
CA ASN A 147 -17.40 13.39 -13.11
C ASN A 147 -17.11 14.44 -12.03
N TRP A 148 -16.90 15.67 -12.48
CA TRP A 148 -16.68 16.80 -11.59
C TRP A 148 -17.90 17.07 -10.69
N GLY A 149 -17.61 17.33 -9.40
CA GLY A 149 -18.61 17.73 -8.40
C GLY A 149 -19.29 16.59 -7.65
N ASP A 150 -19.11 15.34 -8.07
CA ASP A 150 -19.75 14.19 -7.41
C ASP A 150 -19.20 13.94 -5.99
N PHE A 151 -17.92 14.22 -5.80
CA PHE A 151 -17.19 13.95 -4.54
C PHE A 151 -16.28 15.10 -4.15
N ALA A 152 -16.24 15.41 -2.86
CA ALA A 152 -15.31 16.39 -2.31
C ALA A 152 -13.88 15.84 -2.21
N THR A 153 -13.74 14.53 -2.17
CA THR A 153 -12.45 13.83 -2.26
C THR A 153 -12.61 12.60 -3.13
N VAL A 154 -11.63 12.36 -3.99
CA VAL A 154 -11.50 11.12 -4.76
C VAL A 154 -10.20 10.43 -4.38
N ILE A 155 -10.25 9.12 -4.16
CA ILE A 155 -9.09 8.31 -3.80
C ILE A 155 -8.89 7.25 -4.88
N VAL A 156 -7.68 7.20 -5.42
CA VAL A 156 -7.25 6.26 -6.46
C VAL A 156 -5.97 5.58 -6.02
N THR A 157 -5.94 4.26 -6.00
CA THR A 157 -4.69 3.50 -5.86
C THR A 157 -4.15 3.20 -7.26
N ASN A 158 -2.95 3.65 -7.58
CA ASN A 158 -2.41 3.58 -8.94
C ASN A 158 -0.91 3.19 -8.96
N PRO A 159 -0.54 1.94 -9.30
CA PRO A 159 -1.39 0.78 -9.64
C PRO A 159 -2.27 0.30 -8.50
N ASN A 160 -3.47 -0.18 -8.83
CA ASN A 160 -4.42 -0.66 -7.84
C ASN A 160 -4.00 -2.01 -7.20
N ASN A 161 -4.44 -2.23 -6.01
CA ASN A 161 -4.37 -3.48 -5.27
C ASN A 161 -5.80 -3.91 -4.92
N PRO A 162 -6.32 -5.06 -5.47
CA PRO A 162 -5.50 -6.24 -5.79
C PRO A 162 -5.23 -6.49 -7.28
N ASP A 163 -5.81 -5.76 -8.21
CA ASP A 163 -5.88 -6.12 -9.64
C ASP A 163 -4.80 -5.45 -10.51
N GLY A 164 -4.03 -4.51 -9.96
CA GLY A 164 -3.01 -3.80 -10.73
C GLY A 164 -3.56 -2.81 -11.77
N LYS A 165 -4.88 -2.54 -11.79
CA LYS A 165 -5.49 -1.53 -12.69
C LYS A 165 -4.73 -0.22 -12.60
N GLN A 166 -4.50 0.42 -13.75
CA GLN A 166 -3.83 1.71 -13.82
C GLN A 166 -4.66 2.70 -14.63
N PHE A 167 -4.70 3.93 -14.14
CA PHE A 167 -5.15 5.10 -14.88
C PHE A 167 -3.93 5.82 -15.45
N LYS A 168 -4.10 6.48 -16.58
CA LYS A 168 -3.05 7.29 -17.19
C LYS A 168 -2.78 8.54 -16.36
N ALA A 169 -1.54 9.00 -16.38
CA ALA A 169 -1.14 10.21 -15.66
C ALA A 169 -1.94 11.44 -16.11
N GLU A 170 -2.26 11.54 -17.43
CA GLU A 170 -3.04 12.64 -17.98
C GLU A 170 -4.49 12.67 -17.44
N ASP A 171 -5.13 11.51 -17.28
CA ASP A 171 -6.48 11.40 -16.76
C ASP A 171 -6.53 11.81 -15.27
N LEU A 172 -5.54 11.37 -14.49
CA LEU A 172 -5.41 11.76 -13.08
C LEU A 172 -5.05 13.24 -12.91
N ALA A 173 -4.20 13.79 -13.77
CA ALA A 173 -3.89 15.22 -13.78
C ALA A 173 -5.14 16.05 -14.05
N SER A 174 -5.90 15.70 -15.08
CA SER A 174 -7.16 16.37 -15.43
C SER A 174 -8.21 16.27 -14.29
N LEU A 175 -8.30 15.11 -13.63
CA LEU A 175 -9.18 14.95 -12.46
C LEU A 175 -8.70 15.82 -11.29
N SER A 176 -7.38 15.89 -11.04
CA SER A 176 -6.80 16.73 -9.99
C SER A 176 -7.16 18.21 -10.17
N GLU A 177 -7.03 18.75 -11.38
CA GLU A 177 -7.40 20.13 -11.70
C GLU A 177 -8.89 20.41 -11.45
N ARG A 178 -9.76 19.48 -11.85
CA ARG A 178 -11.20 19.58 -11.60
C ARG A 178 -11.53 19.55 -10.12
N GLN A 179 -10.88 18.67 -9.35
CA GLN A 179 -11.07 18.61 -7.89
C GLN A 179 -10.58 19.88 -7.20
N ALA A 180 -9.42 20.38 -7.58
CA ALA A 180 -8.88 21.64 -7.04
C ALA A 180 -9.80 22.83 -7.27
N TYR A 181 -10.40 22.93 -8.49
CA TYR A 181 -11.36 23.99 -8.81
C TYR A 181 -12.59 23.99 -7.90
N GLY A 182 -13.06 22.81 -7.49
CA GLY A 182 -14.14 22.62 -6.52
C GLY A 182 -13.71 22.71 -5.05
N GLY A 183 -12.45 23.02 -4.75
CA GLY A 183 -11.90 22.99 -3.38
C GLY A 183 -11.80 21.57 -2.79
N GLY A 184 -11.76 20.56 -3.67
CA GLY A 184 -11.66 19.15 -3.31
C GLY A 184 -10.23 18.61 -3.37
N PHE A 185 -10.09 17.29 -3.07
CA PHE A 185 -8.82 16.58 -3.16
C PHE A 185 -8.92 15.38 -4.12
N LEU A 186 -7.84 15.16 -4.87
CA LEU A 186 -7.51 13.88 -5.46
C LEU A 186 -6.34 13.27 -4.66
N VAL A 187 -6.56 12.13 -4.02
CA VAL A 187 -5.51 11.34 -3.37
C VAL A 187 -5.13 10.20 -4.30
N VAL A 188 -3.87 10.14 -4.73
CA VAL A 188 -3.33 9.05 -5.56
C VAL A 188 -2.35 8.23 -4.72
N ASP A 189 -2.74 7.01 -4.37
CA ASP A 189 -1.85 6.08 -3.67
C ASP A 189 -0.98 5.34 -4.69
N GLU A 190 0.26 5.79 -4.82
CA GLU A 190 1.29 5.22 -5.69
C GLU A 190 2.18 4.19 -4.98
N SER A 191 1.66 3.44 -4.01
CA SER A 191 2.44 2.47 -3.23
C SER A 191 3.14 1.41 -4.06
N PHE A 192 2.68 1.10 -5.27
CA PHE A 192 3.24 0.09 -6.16
C PHE A 192 3.91 0.66 -7.42
N ILE A 193 3.89 1.98 -7.60
CA ILE A 193 4.32 2.64 -8.85
C ILE A 193 5.83 2.47 -9.12
N ASP A 194 6.67 2.35 -8.08
CA ASP A 194 8.13 2.29 -8.24
C ASP A 194 8.61 1.10 -9.07
N ALA A 195 7.82 0.04 -9.15
CA ALA A 195 8.09 -1.12 -10.00
C ALA A 195 7.88 -0.83 -11.51
N SER A 196 7.02 0.16 -11.85
CA SER A 196 6.77 0.64 -13.23
C SER A 196 6.27 2.09 -13.21
N PRO A 197 7.15 3.12 -13.14
CA PRO A 197 6.78 4.49 -12.82
C PRO A 197 6.15 5.30 -13.97
N THR A 198 5.78 4.68 -15.08
CA THR A 198 5.33 5.37 -16.31
C THR A 198 4.10 6.27 -16.10
N ASN A 199 3.16 5.85 -15.23
CA ASN A 199 1.91 6.58 -14.97
C ASN A 199 1.92 7.33 -13.63
N SER A 200 3.10 7.66 -13.09
CA SER A 200 3.22 8.44 -11.86
C SER A 200 2.81 9.89 -12.08
N VAL A 201 2.04 10.43 -11.15
CA VAL A 201 1.68 11.85 -11.09
C VAL A 201 2.53 12.64 -10.09
N SER A 202 3.59 12.03 -9.55
CA SER A 202 4.48 12.70 -8.59
C SER A 202 5.15 13.96 -9.18
N GLY A 203 5.40 14.00 -10.49
CA GLY A 203 6.03 15.14 -11.18
C GLY A 203 5.17 16.40 -11.27
N ILE A 204 3.86 16.29 -11.06
CA ILE A 204 2.93 17.44 -11.06
C ILE A 204 2.47 17.82 -9.64
N THR A 205 3.09 17.26 -8.59
CA THR A 205 2.82 17.67 -7.21
C THR A 205 3.20 19.13 -6.99
N GLY A 206 2.48 19.78 -6.08
CA GLY A 206 2.50 21.23 -5.90
C GLY A 206 1.26 21.91 -6.46
N ASN A 207 0.52 21.25 -7.35
CA ASN A 207 -0.82 21.69 -7.75
C ASN A 207 -1.77 21.51 -6.56
N LYS A 208 -2.58 22.53 -6.27
CA LYS A 208 -3.60 22.45 -5.21
C LYS A 208 -4.52 21.24 -5.44
N GLY A 209 -4.91 20.59 -4.35
CA GLY A 209 -5.87 19.49 -4.39
C GLY A 209 -5.30 18.13 -4.83
N LEU A 210 -4.03 18.02 -5.21
CA LEU A 210 -3.37 16.75 -5.48
C LEU A 210 -2.52 16.31 -4.29
N ILE A 211 -2.77 15.10 -3.81
CA ILE A 211 -1.96 14.43 -2.79
C ILE A 211 -1.52 13.09 -3.33
N VAL A 212 -0.21 12.83 -3.38
CA VAL A 212 0.35 11.55 -3.83
C VAL A 212 1.01 10.84 -2.66
N LEU A 213 0.69 9.56 -2.46
CA LEU A 213 1.33 8.72 -1.46
C LEU A 213 2.37 7.81 -2.10
N ARG A 214 3.55 7.72 -1.49
CA ARG A 214 4.66 6.87 -1.94
C ARG A 214 5.09 5.93 -0.82
N SER A 215 5.07 4.63 -1.09
CA SER A 215 5.45 3.60 -0.10
C SER A 215 6.86 3.10 -0.34
N PHE A 216 7.71 3.26 0.64
CA PHE A 216 9.07 2.72 0.58
C PHE A 216 9.12 1.19 0.77
N GLY A 217 8.15 0.61 1.43
CA GLY A 217 8.17 -0.80 1.84
C GLY A 217 7.89 -1.83 0.74
N LYS A 218 7.45 -1.42 -0.46
CA LYS A 218 7.01 -2.35 -1.51
C LYS A 218 8.14 -2.69 -2.49
N PHE A 219 8.53 -1.76 -3.34
CA PHE A 219 9.57 -1.96 -4.36
C PHE A 219 10.95 -2.21 -3.75
N PHE A 220 11.30 -1.49 -2.68
CA PHE A 220 12.59 -1.68 -2.01
C PHE A 220 12.63 -2.91 -1.09
N GLY A 221 11.51 -3.61 -0.88
CA GLY A 221 11.47 -4.83 -0.05
C GLY A 221 11.70 -4.59 1.44
N LEU A 222 11.59 -3.37 1.92
CA LEU A 222 11.92 -2.94 3.28
C LEU A 222 10.67 -2.49 4.06
N ALA A 223 9.61 -3.31 4.04
CA ALA A 223 8.34 -2.98 4.68
C ALA A 223 8.48 -2.71 6.19
N GLY A 224 9.40 -3.40 6.87
CA GLY A 224 9.69 -3.23 8.30
C GLY A 224 10.37 -1.90 8.63
N LEU A 225 10.93 -1.18 7.65
CA LEU A 225 11.59 0.11 7.85
C LEU A 225 10.62 1.21 8.26
N ARG A 226 9.34 1.06 7.92
CA ARG A 226 8.28 2.02 8.20
C ARG A 226 8.57 3.42 7.67
N LEU A 227 8.92 3.51 6.38
CA LEU A 227 9.11 4.77 5.67
C LEU A 227 8.06 4.91 4.55
N GLY A 228 7.48 6.09 4.44
CA GLY A 228 6.58 6.49 3.35
C GLY A 228 6.59 8.01 3.20
N PHE A 229 6.01 8.49 2.12
CA PHE A 229 5.98 9.91 1.82
C PHE A 229 4.59 10.33 1.34
N ALA A 230 4.15 11.52 1.72
CA ALA A 230 3.10 12.26 1.05
C ALA A 230 3.74 13.41 0.25
N LEU A 231 3.23 13.62 -0.96
CA LEU A 231 3.62 14.70 -1.83
C LEU A 231 2.37 15.54 -2.08
N ALA A 232 2.43 16.84 -1.74
CA ALA A 232 1.28 17.73 -1.83
C ALA A 232 1.73 19.18 -2.08
N ASP A 233 0.79 20.09 -2.30
CA ASP A 233 1.10 21.51 -2.29
C ASP A 233 1.64 21.97 -0.91
N ILE A 234 2.30 23.13 -0.87
CA ILE A 234 3.02 23.60 0.33
C ILE A 234 2.08 23.68 1.54
N GLU A 235 0.88 24.21 1.38
CA GLU A 235 -0.07 24.40 2.47
C GLU A 235 -0.52 23.05 3.05
N THR A 236 -0.89 22.11 2.20
CA THR A 236 -1.25 20.73 2.59
C THR A 236 -0.06 20.00 3.22
N ALA A 237 1.14 20.16 2.68
CA ALA A 237 2.35 19.55 3.21
C ALA A 237 2.70 20.08 4.60
N GLU A 238 2.54 21.38 4.85
CA GLU A 238 2.73 21.98 6.18
C GLU A 238 1.73 21.46 7.21
N ILE A 239 0.46 21.34 6.84
CA ILE A 239 -0.58 20.77 7.71
C ILE A 239 -0.21 19.34 8.09
N LEU A 240 0.22 18.52 7.12
CA LEU A 240 0.63 17.14 7.38
C LEU A 240 1.88 17.04 8.25
N ARG A 241 2.90 17.90 8.04
CA ARG A 241 4.09 17.95 8.93
C ARG A 241 3.70 18.27 10.36
N ASN A 242 2.84 19.26 10.55
CA ASN A 242 2.36 19.65 11.88
C ASN A 242 1.55 18.54 12.55
N ALA A 243 0.70 17.82 11.78
CA ALA A 243 -0.10 16.70 12.28
C ALA A 243 0.76 15.49 12.70
N LEU A 244 1.84 15.21 11.97
CA LEU A 244 2.78 14.14 12.30
C LEU A 244 3.66 14.48 13.50
N GLY A 245 3.83 15.78 13.79
CA GLY A 245 4.69 16.26 14.86
C GLY A 245 6.19 16.11 14.57
N PRO A 246 7.05 16.40 15.55
CA PRO A 246 8.49 16.30 15.40
C PRO A 246 8.94 14.83 15.34
N TRP A 247 9.99 14.57 14.56
CA TRP A 247 10.66 13.26 14.44
C TRP A 247 9.77 12.09 14.03
N PRO A 248 8.90 12.21 13.00
CA PRO A 248 7.95 11.16 12.64
C PRO A 248 8.64 9.92 12.05
N VAL A 249 9.87 10.06 11.56
CA VAL A 249 10.65 8.99 10.93
C VAL A 249 11.98 8.83 11.66
N SER A 250 12.37 7.61 11.95
CA SER A 250 13.63 7.30 12.64
C SER A 250 14.87 7.63 11.80
N GLY A 251 15.99 7.95 12.46
CA GLY A 251 17.27 8.21 11.78
C GLY A 251 17.70 7.08 10.84
N PRO A 252 17.68 5.80 11.28
CA PRO A 252 17.97 4.67 10.39
C PRO A 252 17.07 4.60 9.17
N ALA A 253 15.77 4.89 9.30
CA ALA A 253 14.85 4.85 8.17
C ALA A 253 15.13 5.95 7.15
N LEU A 254 15.49 7.16 7.60
CA LEU A 254 15.90 8.26 6.72
C LEU A 254 17.20 7.93 6.00
N GLU A 255 18.20 7.39 6.69
CA GLU A 255 19.51 7.02 6.10
C GLU A 255 19.36 5.91 5.05
N ILE A 256 18.67 4.83 5.37
CA ILE A 256 18.43 3.73 4.43
C ILE A 256 17.58 4.20 3.25
N GLY A 257 16.56 5.02 3.51
CA GLY A 257 15.72 5.60 2.47
C GLY A 257 16.54 6.44 1.48
N LYS A 258 17.43 7.27 2.00
CA LYS A 258 18.36 8.09 1.21
C LYS A 258 19.27 7.23 0.32
N GLN A 259 19.89 6.18 0.88
CA GLN A 259 20.74 5.27 0.12
C GLN A 259 19.97 4.60 -1.02
N ALA A 260 18.82 4.02 -0.73
CA ALA A 260 18.05 3.25 -1.70
C ALA A 260 17.45 4.11 -2.81
N MET A 261 16.97 5.31 -2.50
CA MET A 261 16.45 6.25 -3.50
C MET A 261 17.55 6.85 -4.39
N ALA A 262 18.80 6.91 -3.91
CA ALA A 262 19.92 7.37 -4.71
C ALA A 262 20.51 6.28 -5.65
N ASP A 263 20.27 4.99 -5.39
CA ASP A 263 20.85 3.88 -6.16
C ASP A 263 20.03 3.54 -7.41
N LEU A 264 20.21 4.34 -8.46
CA LEU A 264 19.54 4.16 -9.74
C LEU A 264 19.90 2.84 -10.43
N SER A 265 21.13 2.32 -10.19
CA SER A 265 21.60 1.08 -10.77
C SER A 265 20.83 -0.12 -10.22
N TRP A 266 20.71 -0.24 -8.89
CA TRP A 266 19.94 -1.27 -8.25
C TRP A 266 18.47 -1.20 -8.68
N GLN A 267 17.88 -0.02 -8.69
CA GLN A 267 16.48 0.18 -9.08
C GLN A 267 16.21 -0.30 -10.51
N LYS A 268 17.09 0.05 -11.47
CA LYS A 268 16.97 -0.40 -12.86
C LYS A 268 17.03 -1.92 -12.97
N ASN A 269 18.04 -2.54 -12.34
CA ASN A 269 18.25 -3.98 -12.38
C ASN A 269 17.09 -4.72 -11.69
N MET A 270 16.59 -4.18 -10.57
CA MET A 270 15.47 -4.75 -9.84
C MET A 270 14.17 -4.73 -10.65
N ARG A 271 13.85 -3.63 -11.34
CA ARG A 271 12.70 -3.57 -12.24
C ARG A 271 12.76 -4.63 -13.34
N ILE A 272 13.93 -4.84 -13.95
CA ILE A 272 14.15 -5.89 -14.96
C ILE A 272 13.92 -7.28 -14.35
N SER A 273 14.51 -7.55 -13.19
CA SER A 273 14.39 -8.82 -12.48
C SER A 273 12.94 -9.12 -12.10
N LEU A 274 12.24 -8.17 -11.49
CA LEU A 274 10.83 -8.32 -11.09
C LEU A 274 9.94 -8.58 -12.31
N LYS A 275 10.14 -7.85 -13.41
CA LYS A 275 9.38 -8.06 -14.65
C LYS A 275 9.56 -9.48 -15.21
N LYS A 276 10.81 -9.99 -15.20
CA LYS A 276 11.12 -11.37 -15.65
C LYS A 276 10.43 -12.41 -14.76
N ARG A 277 10.52 -12.24 -13.44
CA ARG A 277 9.91 -13.17 -12.47
C ARG A 277 8.38 -13.11 -12.50
N SER A 278 7.81 -11.91 -12.63
CA SER A 278 6.35 -11.76 -12.79
C SER A 278 5.84 -12.48 -14.03
N LYS A 279 6.56 -12.39 -15.17
CA LYS A 279 6.23 -13.15 -16.37
C LYS A 279 6.27 -14.67 -16.12
N LYS A 280 7.33 -15.17 -15.47
CA LYS A 280 7.44 -16.59 -15.11
C LYS A 280 6.29 -17.03 -14.18
N MET A 281 5.89 -16.18 -13.23
CA MET A 281 4.75 -16.48 -12.35
C MET A 281 3.43 -16.49 -13.12
N THR A 282 3.24 -15.61 -14.10
CA THR A 282 2.10 -15.64 -15.01
C THR A 282 2.01 -17.00 -15.74
N GLU A 283 3.11 -17.44 -16.35
CA GLU A 283 3.20 -18.71 -17.06
C GLU A 283 2.90 -19.90 -16.12
N LEU A 284 3.40 -19.86 -14.88
CA LEU A 284 3.12 -20.88 -13.88
C LEU A 284 1.64 -20.95 -13.51
N LEU A 285 1.02 -19.80 -13.22
CA LEU A 285 -0.40 -19.76 -12.86
C LEU A 285 -1.32 -20.19 -14.01
N ASP A 286 -0.99 -19.80 -15.24
CA ASP A 286 -1.71 -20.21 -16.45
C ASP A 286 -1.67 -21.74 -16.63
N LEU A 287 -0.52 -22.39 -16.41
CA LEU A 287 -0.37 -23.85 -16.42
C LEU A 287 -1.27 -24.55 -15.38
N HIS A 288 -1.64 -23.88 -14.31
CA HIS A 288 -2.51 -24.38 -13.24
C HIS A 288 -3.94 -23.81 -13.32
N ASN A 289 -4.40 -23.47 -14.52
CA ASN A 289 -5.77 -23.06 -14.84
C ASN A 289 -6.24 -21.77 -14.10
N PHE A 290 -5.32 -20.88 -13.72
CA PHE A 290 -5.71 -19.57 -13.24
C PHE A 290 -5.94 -18.61 -14.43
N GLU A 291 -7.07 -17.94 -14.44
CA GLU A 291 -7.27 -16.76 -15.26
C GLU A 291 -6.51 -15.57 -14.64
N ILE A 292 -5.58 -14.96 -15.36
CA ILE A 292 -4.87 -13.78 -14.86
C ILE A 292 -5.75 -12.55 -14.99
N LEU A 293 -6.32 -12.11 -13.87
CA LEU A 293 -7.23 -10.97 -13.78
C LEU A 293 -6.49 -9.62 -13.74
N GLY A 294 -5.18 -9.64 -13.47
CA GLY A 294 -4.34 -8.47 -13.45
C GLY A 294 -3.16 -8.58 -12.49
N GLY A 295 -2.48 -7.46 -12.25
CA GLY A 295 -1.34 -7.42 -11.33
C GLY A 295 -0.30 -6.37 -11.68
N THR A 296 0.80 -6.45 -10.98
CA THR A 296 2.02 -5.65 -11.19
C THR A 296 3.22 -6.60 -11.25
N SER A 297 4.43 -6.07 -11.43
CA SER A 297 5.62 -6.90 -11.28
C SER A 297 5.92 -7.31 -9.83
N LEU A 298 5.09 -6.94 -8.85
CA LEU A 298 5.21 -7.33 -7.44
C LEU A 298 4.14 -8.31 -6.98
N PHE A 299 3.05 -8.46 -7.72
CA PHE A 299 1.98 -9.41 -7.43
C PHE A 299 1.11 -9.67 -8.66
N LEU A 300 0.44 -10.82 -8.67
CA LEU A 300 -0.56 -11.19 -9.66
C LEU A 300 -1.88 -11.54 -8.96
N LEU A 301 -3.00 -11.14 -9.54
CA LEU A 301 -4.34 -11.56 -9.15
C LEU A 301 -4.81 -12.65 -10.13
N GLY A 302 -5.04 -13.84 -9.63
CA GLY A 302 -5.55 -14.97 -10.41
C GLY A 302 -6.97 -15.33 -10.01
N GLY A 303 -7.83 -15.54 -10.99
CA GLY A 303 -9.15 -16.14 -10.84
C GLY A 303 -9.08 -17.66 -10.94
N HIS A 304 -9.78 -18.38 -10.05
CA HIS A 304 -9.89 -19.83 -10.09
C HIS A 304 -11.15 -20.27 -9.34
N PRO A 305 -11.99 -21.19 -9.89
CA PRO A 305 -13.25 -21.58 -9.26
C PRO A 305 -13.08 -22.15 -7.84
N ASN A 306 -11.94 -22.78 -7.56
CA ASN A 306 -11.61 -23.37 -6.27
C ASN A 306 -10.63 -22.51 -5.43
N ALA A 307 -10.58 -21.18 -5.62
CA ALA A 307 -9.54 -20.32 -5.04
C ALA A 307 -9.44 -20.44 -3.51
N HIS A 308 -10.55 -20.51 -2.77
CA HIS A 308 -10.52 -20.69 -1.33
C HIS A 308 -10.01 -22.06 -0.87
N SER A 309 -10.31 -23.12 -1.63
CA SER A 309 -9.76 -24.47 -1.36
C SER A 309 -8.27 -24.51 -1.66
N LEU A 310 -7.85 -23.91 -2.77
CA LEU A 310 -6.44 -23.71 -3.12
C LEU A 310 -5.69 -22.90 -2.07
N TYR A 311 -6.24 -21.81 -1.57
CA TYR A 311 -5.62 -21.04 -0.48
C TYR A 311 -5.30 -21.93 0.73
N ARG A 312 -6.25 -22.75 1.17
CA ARG A 312 -6.06 -23.65 2.32
C ARG A 312 -5.04 -24.74 2.03
N HIS A 313 -5.07 -25.31 0.83
CA HIS A 313 -4.11 -26.33 0.41
C HIS A 313 -2.68 -25.76 0.33
N LEU A 314 -2.51 -24.61 -0.34
CA LEU A 314 -1.23 -23.92 -0.44
C LEU A 314 -0.69 -23.56 0.94
N ALA A 315 -1.54 -23.04 1.84
CA ALA A 315 -1.13 -22.71 3.21
C ALA A 315 -0.67 -23.96 3.98
N LYS A 316 -1.37 -25.10 3.88
CA LYS A 316 -0.94 -26.38 4.48
C LYS A 316 0.40 -26.87 3.90
N SER A 317 0.67 -26.56 2.64
CA SER A 317 1.94 -26.88 1.95
C SER A 317 3.04 -25.82 2.24
N GLY A 318 2.77 -24.85 3.12
CA GLY A 318 3.75 -23.81 3.51
C GLY A 318 3.88 -22.65 2.50
N VAL A 319 2.93 -22.49 1.59
CA VAL A 319 2.87 -21.37 0.65
C VAL A 319 1.69 -20.47 1.01
N LEU A 320 1.97 -19.32 1.61
CA LEU A 320 0.93 -18.38 2.02
C LEU A 320 0.62 -17.39 0.88
N THR A 321 -0.62 -17.38 0.41
CA THR A 321 -1.15 -16.46 -0.59
C THR A 321 -2.18 -15.50 0.02
N ARG A 322 -2.78 -14.62 -0.77
CA ARG A 322 -3.84 -13.72 -0.31
C ARG A 322 -5.18 -14.11 -0.90
N ALA A 323 -6.08 -14.62 -0.07
CA ALA A 323 -7.49 -14.82 -0.39
C ALA A 323 -8.32 -13.60 0.04
N PHE A 324 -9.50 -13.43 -0.57
CA PHE A 324 -10.45 -12.35 -0.29
C PHE A 324 -11.78 -12.96 0.14
N GLU A 325 -12.38 -12.43 1.21
CA GLU A 325 -13.60 -12.97 1.80
C GLU A 325 -14.82 -12.75 0.89
N ASP A 326 -14.87 -11.57 0.28
CA ASP A 326 -15.90 -11.08 -0.63
C ASP A 326 -15.69 -11.48 -2.09
N GLN A 327 -14.55 -12.12 -2.42
CA GLN A 327 -14.18 -12.58 -3.76
C GLN A 327 -13.63 -14.01 -3.68
N PRO A 328 -14.50 -15.02 -3.47
CA PRO A 328 -14.07 -16.39 -3.19
C PRO A 328 -13.44 -17.13 -4.36
N ASP A 329 -13.54 -16.58 -5.55
CA ASP A 329 -12.97 -17.07 -6.81
C ASP A 329 -11.59 -16.49 -7.13
N ARG A 330 -10.96 -15.74 -6.21
CA ARG A 330 -9.71 -15.02 -6.48
C ARG A 330 -8.64 -15.27 -5.44
N LEU A 331 -7.40 -15.36 -5.92
CA LEU A 331 -6.18 -15.34 -5.11
C LEU A 331 -5.19 -14.31 -5.66
N ARG A 332 -4.55 -13.56 -4.76
CA ARG A 332 -3.40 -12.73 -5.14
C ARG A 332 -2.12 -13.40 -4.66
N PHE A 333 -1.16 -13.47 -5.56
CA PHE A 333 0.16 -14.06 -5.36
C PHE A 333 1.23 -12.98 -5.40
N GLY A 334 2.10 -12.90 -4.40
CA GLY A 334 3.38 -12.21 -4.50
C GLY A 334 4.30 -12.92 -5.50
N ILE A 335 5.42 -12.30 -5.81
CA ILE A 335 6.37 -12.87 -6.78
C ILE A 335 7.43 -13.68 -6.03
N PRO A 336 7.66 -14.96 -6.39
CA PRO A 336 8.73 -15.77 -5.84
C PRO A 336 10.11 -15.13 -6.04
N ARG A 337 10.99 -15.33 -5.05
CA ARG A 337 12.33 -14.73 -5.03
C ARG A 337 13.27 -15.39 -6.04
N ASP A 338 13.31 -16.70 -6.03
CA ASP A 338 14.28 -17.51 -6.78
C ASP A 338 13.64 -18.80 -7.29
N GLU A 339 14.44 -19.63 -7.95
CA GLU A 339 14.00 -20.88 -8.54
C GLU A 339 13.42 -21.85 -7.51
N ASN A 340 13.96 -21.91 -6.30
CA ASN A 340 13.45 -22.78 -5.24
C ASN A 340 12.03 -22.39 -4.83
N ASP A 341 11.76 -21.10 -4.70
CA ASP A 341 10.42 -20.59 -4.37
C ASP A 341 9.41 -20.90 -5.50
N PHE A 342 9.84 -20.81 -6.78
CA PHE A 342 9.02 -21.23 -7.90
C PHE A 342 8.71 -22.72 -7.86
N ILE A 343 9.71 -23.59 -7.64
CA ILE A 343 9.55 -25.04 -7.52
C ILE A 343 8.60 -25.41 -6.36
N ARG A 344 8.73 -24.75 -5.21
CA ARG A 344 7.81 -24.94 -4.07
C ARG A 344 6.37 -24.58 -4.43
N THR A 345 6.19 -23.45 -5.11
CA THR A 345 4.86 -22.99 -5.53
C THR A 345 4.23 -23.96 -6.51
N GLU A 346 4.98 -24.36 -7.55
CA GLU A 346 4.54 -25.31 -8.57
C GLU A 346 4.19 -26.67 -7.97
N ARG A 347 5.04 -27.19 -7.09
CA ARG A 347 4.80 -28.45 -6.37
C ARG A 347 3.49 -28.42 -5.59
N ALA A 348 3.24 -27.33 -4.86
CA ALA A 348 2.02 -27.19 -4.07
C ALA A 348 0.77 -27.08 -4.96
N LEU A 349 0.83 -26.37 -6.08
CA LEU A 349 -0.26 -26.29 -7.07
C LEU A 349 -0.54 -27.65 -7.71
N SER A 350 0.51 -28.36 -8.18
CA SER A 350 0.40 -29.69 -8.80
C SER A 350 -0.14 -30.76 -7.84
N GLN A 351 0.10 -30.64 -6.53
CA GLN A 351 -0.45 -31.54 -5.54
C GLN A 351 -1.97 -31.38 -5.40
N PHE A 352 -2.45 -30.13 -5.42
CA PHE A 352 -3.89 -29.86 -5.39
C PHE A 352 -4.66 -30.48 -6.55
N GLU A 353 -4.11 -30.40 -7.76
CA GLU A 353 -4.73 -30.97 -8.97
C GLU A 353 -4.81 -32.50 -8.95
N ARG A 354 -3.89 -33.18 -8.27
CA ARG A 354 -3.89 -34.64 -8.12
C ARG A 354 -4.87 -35.14 -7.06
N GLU A 355 -5.24 -34.29 -6.11
CA GLU A 355 -6.14 -34.63 -5.01
C GLU A 355 -7.61 -34.30 -5.34
N ASN A 356 -7.88 -33.50 -6.38
CA ASN A 356 -9.20 -33.05 -6.80
C ASN A 356 -9.49 -33.31 -8.29
#